data_6a1f610b07c6c215d5271799543b62d1
#
_entry.id   6a1f610b07c6c215d5271799543b62d1
#
_cell.length_a   1.000
_cell.length_b   1.000
_cell.length_c   1.000
_cell.angle_alpha   90.00
_cell.angle_beta   90.00
_cell.angle_gamma   90.00
#
_symmetry.space_group_name_H-M   'P 1'
#
loop_
_entity.id
_entity.type
_entity.pdbx_description
1 polymer ?
#
loop_
_entity_poly.entity_id
_entity_poly.type
_entity_poly.pdbx_seq_one_letter_code
_entity_poly.pdbx_strand_id
1 'polypeptide(L)'
;MKKVQSMLLACVAAAFAVPASAQFAKPEDAIKYRQSALFVMQQNFGRVAGMAAGKVPFDTKIAADSAAVAEYMSKLPWAGFGPGT
;
A
#
# COMPACT_ATOMS: atom_id res chain seq x y z
N MET A 1 -37.50 14.14 8.71
CA MET A 1 -36.72 14.00 7.48
C MET A 1 -35.35 14.64 7.59
N LYS A 2 -35.23 15.88 8.08
CA LYS A 2 -33.92 16.53 8.24
C LYS A 2 -32.99 15.80 9.21
N LYS A 3 -33.49 15.19 10.29
CA LYS A 3 -32.71 14.42 11.25
C LYS A 3 -32.14 13.15 10.66
N VAL A 4 -32.86 12.47 9.76
CA VAL A 4 -32.40 11.24 9.11
C VAL A 4 -31.28 11.54 8.13
N GLN A 5 -31.36 12.64 7.38
CA GLN A 5 -30.32 13.06 6.45
C GLN A 5 -29.01 13.43 7.18
N SER A 6 -29.12 14.09 8.35
CA SER A 6 -27.96 14.42 9.17
C SER A 6 -27.27 13.17 9.73
N MET A 7 -28.05 12.16 10.12
CA MET A 7 -27.51 10.88 10.60
C MET A 7 -26.79 10.12 9.47
N LEU A 8 -27.33 10.11 8.26
CA LEU A 8 -26.69 9.48 7.10
C LEU A 8 -25.38 10.15 6.75
N LEU A 9 -25.32 11.48 6.78
CA LEU A 9 -24.08 12.22 6.55
C LEU A 9 -23.02 11.93 7.61
N ALA A 10 -23.41 11.83 8.87
CA ALA A 10 -22.50 11.48 9.95
C ALA A 10 -21.93 10.07 9.79
N CYS A 11 -22.74 9.09 9.38
CA CYS A 11 -22.28 7.72 9.12
C CYS A 11 -21.28 7.66 7.97
N VAL A 12 -21.52 8.41 6.89
CA VAL A 12 -20.61 8.46 5.75
C VAL A 12 -19.27 9.10 6.14
N ALA A 13 -19.31 10.20 6.89
CA ALA A 13 -18.09 10.85 7.39
C ALA A 13 -17.30 9.93 8.32
N ALA A 14 -17.97 9.17 9.20
CA ALA A 14 -17.32 8.21 10.09
C ALA A 14 -16.65 7.08 9.31
N ALA A 15 -17.24 6.61 8.20
CA ALA A 15 -16.65 5.56 7.37
C ALA A 15 -15.32 6.01 6.74
N PHE A 16 -15.20 7.30 6.35
CA PHE A 16 -13.95 7.85 5.79
C PHE A 16 -12.92 8.18 6.86
N ALA A 17 -13.33 8.32 8.11
CA ALA A 17 -12.45 8.68 9.22
C ALA A 17 -11.90 7.46 9.98
N VAL A 18 -12.11 6.23 9.47
CA VAL A 18 -11.61 5.00 10.09
C VAL A 18 -10.09 5.00 10.10
N PRO A 19 -9.44 4.80 11.27
CA PRO A 19 -7.98 4.69 11.35
C PRO A 19 -7.47 3.52 10.51
N ALA A 20 -6.27 3.63 9.95
CA ALA A 20 -5.66 2.57 9.16
C ALA A 20 -5.57 1.25 9.93
N SER A 21 -5.26 1.31 11.23
CA SER A 21 -5.20 0.12 12.10
C SER A 21 -6.53 -0.63 12.23
N ALA A 22 -7.67 0.05 12.03
CA ALA A 22 -8.99 -0.58 12.09
C ALA A 22 -9.32 -1.40 10.84
N GLN A 23 -8.54 -1.27 9.76
CA GLN A 23 -8.70 -2.08 8.56
C GLN A 23 -8.18 -3.51 8.76
N PHE A 24 -7.41 -3.75 9.80
CA PHE A 24 -6.79 -5.04 10.10
C PHE A 24 -7.38 -5.61 11.39
N ALA A 25 -7.58 -6.93 11.41
CA ALA A 25 -8.13 -7.62 12.57
C ALA A 25 -7.22 -7.53 13.79
N LYS A 26 -5.90 -7.48 13.56
CA LYS A 26 -4.88 -7.44 14.61
C LYS A 26 -3.75 -6.50 14.20
N PRO A 27 -3.05 -5.88 15.18
CA PRO A 27 -1.87 -5.05 14.88
C PRO A 27 -0.79 -5.82 14.10
N GLU A 28 -0.62 -7.12 14.37
CA GLU A 28 0.36 -7.96 13.67
C GLU A 28 0.04 -8.08 12.18
N ASP A 29 -1.24 -8.08 11.82
CA ASP A 29 -1.66 -8.14 10.42
C ASP A 29 -1.29 -6.86 9.68
N ALA A 30 -1.41 -5.71 10.34
CA ALA A 30 -0.97 -4.42 9.79
C ALA A 30 0.55 -4.41 9.54
N ILE A 31 1.31 -4.92 10.50
CA ILE A 31 2.77 -5.02 10.37
C ILE A 31 3.14 -5.96 9.22
N LYS A 32 2.49 -7.11 9.13
CA LYS A 32 2.73 -8.09 8.07
C LYS A 32 2.37 -7.52 6.69
N TYR A 33 1.27 -6.79 6.60
CA TYR A 33 0.85 -6.13 5.37
C TYR A 33 1.91 -5.14 4.89
N ARG A 34 2.37 -4.27 5.78
CA ARG A 34 3.40 -3.27 5.50
C ARG A 34 4.70 -3.92 5.06
N GLN A 35 5.15 -4.95 5.78
CA GLN A 35 6.38 -5.68 5.46
C GLN A 35 6.27 -6.40 4.11
N SER A 36 5.12 -7.02 3.84
CA SER A 36 4.88 -7.73 2.58
C SER A 36 4.84 -6.78 1.40
N ALA A 37 4.19 -5.62 1.56
CA ALA A 37 4.13 -4.61 0.51
C ALA A 37 5.53 -4.06 0.20
N LEU A 38 6.33 -3.78 1.21
CA LEU A 38 7.71 -3.32 1.05
C LEU A 38 8.58 -4.39 0.39
N PHE A 39 8.37 -5.65 0.74
CA PHE A 39 9.11 -6.76 0.13
C PHE A 39 8.83 -6.86 -1.37
N VAL A 40 7.55 -6.82 -1.77
CA VAL A 40 7.17 -6.87 -3.20
C VAL A 40 7.74 -5.66 -3.94
N MET A 41 7.63 -4.47 -3.35
CA MET A 41 8.20 -3.25 -3.92
C MET A 41 9.71 -3.39 -4.13
N GLN A 42 10.43 -3.89 -3.14
CA GLN A 42 11.87 -4.07 -3.19
C GLN A 42 12.28 -5.06 -4.27
N GLN A 43 11.58 -6.18 -4.40
CA GLN A 43 11.88 -7.18 -5.43
C GLN A 43 11.74 -6.60 -6.83
N ASN A 44 10.70 -5.82 -7.07
CA ASN A 44 10.47 -5.22 -8.38
C ASN A 44 11.44 -4.07 -8.66
N PHE A 45 11.68 -3.22 -7.68
CA PHE A 45 12.67 -2.15 -7.78
C PHE A 45 14.08 -2.72 -8.01
N GLY A 46 14.42 -3.80 -7.33
CA GLY A 46 15.71 -4.46 -7.47
C GLY A 46 15.99 -4.99 -8.88
N ARG A 47 14.95 -5.45 -9.60
CA ARG A 47 15.10 -5.86 -11.00
C ARG A 47 15.51 -4.69 -11.87
N VAL A 48 14.86 -3.54 -11.71
CA VAL A 48 15.19 -2.32 -12.46
C VAL A 48 16.59 -1.85 -12.12
N ALA A 49 16.93 -1.83 -10.83
CA ALA A 49 18.27 -1.44 -10.37
C ALA A 49 19.36 -2.36 -10.91
N GLY A 50 19.10 -3.67 -10.96
CA GLY A 50 20.03 -4.66 -11.52
C GLY A 50 20.30 -4.43 -13.02
N MET A 51 19.25 -4.11 -13.77
CA MET A 51 19.40 -3.75 -15.19
C MET A 51 20.18 -2.44 -15.36
N ALA A 52 19.86 -1.43 -14.55
CA ALA A 52 20.55 -0.15 -14.60
C ALA A 52 22.05 -0.26 -14.24
N ALA A 53 22.37 -1.16 -13.31
CA ALA A 53 23.75 -1.42 -12.90
C ALA A 53 24.51 -2.35 -13.86
N GLY A 54 23.86 -2.88 -14.88
CA GLY A 54 24.47 -3.81 -15.83
C GLY A 54 24.69 -5.22 -15.30
N LYS A 55 24.08 -5.56 -14.17
CA LYS A 55 24.23 -6.90 -13.54
C LYS A 55 23.44 -7.97 -14.29
N VAL A 56 22.35 -7.58 -14.94
CA VAL A 56 21.51 -8.44 -15.76
C VAL A 56 21.22 -7.72 -17.08
N PRO A 57 20.90 -8.48 -18.16
CA PRO A 57 20.57 -7.86 -19.45
C PRO A 57 19.36 -6.94 -19.32
N PHE A 58 19.39 -5.80 -20.00
CA PHE A 58 18.28 -4.87 -20.02
C PHE A 58 17.14 -5.41 -20.88
N ASP A 59 15.93 -5.42 -20.28
CA ASP A 59 14.70 -5.80 -20.97
C ASP A 59 13.69 -4.69 -20.72
N THR A 60 13.30 -4.01 -21.80
CA THR A 60 12.41 -2.84 -21.72
C THR A 60 11.06 -3.18 -21.11
N LYS A 61 10.49 -4.34 -21.48
CA LYS A 61 9.18 -4.74 -20.97
C LYS A 61 9.23 -5.07 -19.48
N ILE A 62 10.23 -5.85 -19.08
CA ILE A 62 10.40 -6.22 -17.66
C ILE A 62 10.69 -4.95 -16.84
N ALA A 63 11.53 -4.05 -17.35
CA ALA A 63 11.82 -2.80 -16.67
C ALA A 63 10.56 -1.95 -16.47
N ALA A 64 9.74 -1.81 -17.51
CA ALA A 64 8.49 -1.03 -17.43
C ALA A 64 7.49 -1.68 -16.47
N ASP A 65 7.29 -2.99 -16.56
CA ASP A 65 6.34 -3.73 -15.71
C ASP A 65 6.79 -3.69 -14.24
N SER A 66 8.06 -3.91 -13.98
CA SER A 66 8.61 -3.91 -12.61
C SER A 66 8.59 -2.51 -11.99
N ALA A 67 8.88 -1.48 -12.78
CA ALA A 67 8.79 -0.10 -12.31
C ALA A 67 7.35 0.28 -11.96
N ALA A 68 6.38 -0.14 -12.78
CA ALA A 68 4.96 0.11 -12.52
C ALA A 68 4.49 -0.57 -11.23
N VAL A 69 4.91 -1.82 -10.99
CA VAL A 69 4.61 -2.53 -9.76
C VAL A 69 5.23 -1.83 -8.56
N ALA A 70 6.50 -1.43 -8.64
CA ALA A 70 7.18 -0.73 -7.56
C ALA A 70 6.49 0.60 -7.24
N GLU A 71 6.06 1.35 -8.24
CA GLU A 71 5.33 2.60 -8.07
C GLU A 71 4.00 2.36 -7.35
N TYR A 72 3.22 1.39 -7.80
CA TYR A 72 1.93 1.07 -7.18
C TYR A 72 2.12 0.60 -5.73
N MET A 73 3.06 -0.31 -5.50
CA MET A 73 3.31 -0.87 -4.18
C MET A 73 3.81 0.19 -3.19
N SER A 74 4.45 1.27 -3.67
CA SER A 74 4.91 2.36 -2.80
C SER A 74 3.76 3.08 -2.09
N LYS A 75 2.53 2.92 -2.56
CA LYS A 75 1.34 3.55 -1.98
C LYS A 75 0.69 2.69 -0.89
N LEU A 76 1.00 1.39 -0.85
CA LEU A 76 0.30 0.43 0.00
C LEU A 76 0.81 0.35 1.44
N PRO A 77 2.12 0.48 1.74
CA PRO A 77 2.62 0.27 3.09
C PRO A 77 2.01 1.20 4.13
N TRP A 78 1.58 2.38 3.71
CA TRP A 78 1.06 3.41 4.60
C TRP A 78 -0.20 2.99 5.34
N ALA A 79 -1.03 2.13 4.75
CA ALA A 79 -2.21 1.56 5.41
C ALA A 79 -1.83 0.67 6.60
N GLY A 80 -0.61 0.13 6.61
CA GLY A 80 -0.11 -0.72 7.69
C GLY A 80 0.52 0.04 8.86
N PHE A 81 0.59 1.38 8.79
CA PHE A 81 1.14 2.22 9.85
C PHE A 81 -0.02 2.81 10.66
N GLY A 82 -0.27 2.26 11.82
CA GLY A 82 -1.32 2.72 12.71
C GLY A 82 -0.89 2.59 14.16
N PRO A 83 -1.75 3.02 15.12
CA PRO A 83 -1.43 2.91 16.54
C PRO A 83 -1.13 1.46 16.94
N GLY A 84 -0.07 1.27 17.71
CA GLY A 84 0.35 -0.05 18.18
C GLY A 84 1.10 -0.89 17.14
N THR A 85 1.44 -0.31 16.02
CA THR A 85 2.25 -0.98 14.97
C THR A 85 3.58 -0.28 14.82
#